data_4b3c0ac90b666ba326825a97a10c63fe
#
_entry.id   4b3c0ac90b666ba326825a97a10c63fe
#
_cell.length_a   1.000
_cell.length_b   1.000
_cell.length_c   1.000
_cell.angle_alpha   90.00
_cell.angle_beta   90.00
_cell.angle_gamma   90.00
#
_symmetry.space_group_name_H-M   'P 1'
#
loop_
_entity.id
_entity.type
_entity.pdbx_description
1 polymer ?
#
loop_
_entity_poly.entity_id
_entity_poly.type
_entity_poly.pdbx_seq_one_letter_code
_entity_poly.pdbx_strand_id
1 'polypeptide(L)'
;MNQEFMKEKPVMPLVISMALPMTFSMLVNALYNIIDSYFVAQISEDAMTALSLVFPLQNLVNAVVIGFAIGINATMAYYLGAQKQQLADKTASLGMLLNMLHGLVLAAICIAVMPVFLGMFTKQVGIIGMGVQYSDIVFLFAVPNAAALCFEKIFQAVGRMKTSMFCMLLGCVTNIVLDPLLIFGIGIFPAMGIQGAALATGIGQIVSLVGYLTAYFWKPIPAKVKVRNMKPEKQLCKKVYSIGIPATLSLALPSVQVSALNAILAVYSASYVLVLGAYFKLQTFLYLTGNGVVQGMRPLIGYNYGAGESKRVKEIFRSALFLIVIVMVIGTILCMAVPQALIGLFTGNPETIRLGREALRLISIGFIVSSVSVTVSGALEGLGKGKESLVISLLRYIVVILPLAFILSRLFQAAGVWHAFWITEFVSAVISWIICKKEIFQ
;
A
#
# COMPACT_ATOMS: atom_id res chain seq x y z
N MET A 1 13.09 14.41 22.09
CA MET A 1 12.51 13.13 22.58
C MET A 1 13.47 12.03 22.24
N ASN A 2 13.95 11.34 23.27
CA ASN A 2 14.88 10.23 23.11
C ASN A 2 14.14 9.06 22.44
N GLN A 3 14.71 8.41 21.44
CA GLN A 3 14.12 7.27 20.73
C GLN A 3 14.32 5.94 21.47
N GLU A 4 14.94 5.98 22.64
CA GLU A 4 15.16 4.83 23.51
C GLU A 4 13.89 4.08 23.86
N PHE A 5 12.71 4.75 23.79
CA PHE A 5 11.44 4.06 23.99
C PHE A 5 11.21 2.89 23.04
N MET A 6 11.80 2.91 21.82
CA MET A 6 11.73 1.79 20.88
C MET A 6 12.55 0.59 21.35
N LYS A 7 13.56 0.84 22.21
CA LYS A 7 14.44 -0.16 22.78
C LYS A 7 14.00 -0.60 24.18
N GLU A 8 13.33 0.28 24.96
CA GLU A 8 13.10 0.04 26.39
C GLU A 8 11.68 -0.43 26.73
N LYS A 9 10.66 0.06 26.00
CA LYS A 9 9.26 -0.27 26.31
C LYS A 9 8.95 -1.77 26.11
N PRO A 10 8.01 -2.36 26.86
CA PRO A 10 7.53 -3.71 26.62
C PRO A 10 7.08 -3.89 25.18
N VAL A 11 7.48 -5.00 24.54
CA VAL A 11 7.39 -5.18 23.08
C VAL A 11 5.96 -5.16 22.57
N MET A 12 5.06 -5.97 23.17
CA MET A 12 3.68 -6.08 22.66
C MET A 12 2.91 -4.75 22.73
N PRO A 13 2.88 -4.02 23.87
CA PRO A 13 2.27 -2.69 23.91
C PRO A 13 2.90 -1.70 22.95
N LEU A 14 4.22 -1.78 22.74
CA LEU A 14 4.93 -0.94 21.79
C LEU A 14 4.47 -1.20 20.35
N VAL A 15 4.43 -2.47 19.91
CA VAL A 15 3.96 -2.86 18.58
C VAL A 15 2.53 -2.40 18.36
N ILE A 16 1.63 -2.62 19.32
CA ILE A 16 0.24 -2.17 19.24
C ILE A 16 0.16 -0.64 19.11
N SER A 17 0.91 0.10 19.92
CA SER A 17 0.92 1.56 19.89
C SER A 17 1.40 2.16 18.58
N MET A 18 2.23 1.42 17.85
CA MET A 18 2.75 1.80 16.53
C MET A 18 1.83 1.31 15.40
N ALA A 19 1.27 0.11 15.52
CA ALA A 19 0.43 -0.51 14.52
C ALA A 19 -0.98 0.11 14.44
N LEU A 20 -1.61 0.37 15.59
CA LEU A 20 -3.00 0.82 15.64
C LEU A 20 -3.24 2.14 14.89
N PRO A 21 -2.41 3.19 15.05
CA PRO A 21 -2.56 4.41 14.26
C PRO A 21 -2.42 4.15 12.74
N MET A 22 -1.50 3.28 12.34
CA MET A 22 -1.29 2.97 10.92
C MET A 22 -2.43 2.17 10.33
N THR A 23 -2.94 1.19 11.05
CA THR A 23 -4.13 0.43 10.65
C THR A 23 -5.33 1.35 10.45
N PHE A 24 -5.59 2.23 11.41
CA PHE A 24 -6.68 3.20 11.31
C PHE A 24 -6.50 4.14 10.11
N SER A 25 -5.27 4.65 9.90
CA SER A 25 -4.95 5.48 8.75
C SER A 25 -5.23 4.79 7.42
N MET A 26 -4.83 3.51 7.30
CA MET A 26 -5.03 2.75 6.06
C MET A 26 -6.52 2.49 5.78
N LEU A 27 -7.31 2.21 6.83
CA LEU A 27 -8.75 2.03 6.70
C LEU A 27 -9.44 3.32 6.25
N VAL A 28 -9.08 4.46 6.84
CA VAL A 28 -9.63 5.76 6.43
C VAL A 28 -9.17 6.13 5.01
N ASN A 29 -7.94 5.82 4.64
CA ASN A 29 -7.45 6.02 3.28
C ASN A 29 -8.23 5.18 2.25
N ALA A 30 -8.57 3.92 2.58
CA ALA A 30 -9.43 3.12 1.72
C ALA A 30 -10.85 3.68 1.62
N LEU A 31 -11.38 4.17 2.73
CA LEU A 31 -12.73 4.75 2.77
C LEU A 31 -12.80 6.04 1.92
N TYR A 32 -11.80 6.92 2.04
CA TYR A 32 -11.79 8.13 1.22
C TYR A 32 -11.74 7.81 -0.29
N ASN A 33 -10.96 6.82 -0.72
CA ASN A 33 -10.92 6.40 -2.14
C ASN A 33 -12.29 5.90 -2.63
N ILE A 34 -13.06 5.23 -1.75
CA ILE A 34 -14.43 4.79 -2.09
C ILE A 34 -15.37 6.00 -2.22
N ILE A 35 -15.26 6.96 -1.31
CA ILE A 35 -16.10 8.17 -1.31
C ILE A 35 -15.80 9.04 -2.53
N ASP A 36 -14.52 9.26 -2.86
CA ASP A 36 -14.11 9.98 -4.07
C ASP A 36 -14.71 9.32 -5.34
N SER A 37 -14.55 8.00 -5.48
CA SER A 37 -15.13 7.26 -6.59
C SER A 37 -16.66 7.36 -6.64
N TYR A 38 -17.33 7.39 -5.48
CA TYR A 38 -18.77 7.56 -5.39
C TYR A 38 -19.23 8.92 -5.93
N PHE A 39 -18.54 10.01 -5.58
CA PHE A 39 -18.88 11.34 -6.10
C PHE A 39 -18.57 11.47 -7.60
N VAL A 40 -17.47 10.89 -8.08
CA VAL A 40 -17.17 10.86 -9.52
C VAL A 40 -18.22 10.07 -10.30
N ALA A 41 -18.70 8.95 -9.79
CA ALA A 41 -19.77 8.17 -10.41
C ALA A 41 -21.09 8.95 -10.54
N GLN A 42 -21.35 9.93 -9.68
CA GLN A 42 -22.53 10.82 -9.78
C GLN A 42 -22.41 11.87 -10.88
N ILE A 43 -21.21 12.14 -11.41
CA ILE A 43 -21.03 13.07 -12.54
C ILE A 43 -21.61 12.42 -13.81
N SER A 44 -21.10 11.24 -14.19
CA SER A 44 -21.53 10.44 -15.32
C SER A 44 -20.83 9.07 -15.31
N GLU A 45 -21.39 8.09 -16.05
CA GLU A 45 -20.72 6.80 -16.29
C GLU A 45 -19.39 6.99 -17.05
N ASP A 46 -19.33 7.96 -17.97
CA ASP A 46 -18.12 8.28 -18.72
C ASP A 46 -17.02 8.85 -17.81
N ALA A 47 -17.37 9.69 -16.84
CA ALA A 47 -16.43 10.20 -15.85
C ALA A 47 -15.83 9.06 -14.97
N MET A 48 -16.69 8.14 -14.53
CA MET A 48 -16.22 6.97 -13.76
C MET A 48 -15.35 6.05 -14.61
N THR A 49 -15.67 5.89 -15.89
CA THR A 49 -14.86 5.11 -16.84
C THR A 49 -13.49 5.79 -17.04
N ALA A 50 -13.45 7.11 -17.23
CA ALA A 50 -12.23 7.88 -17.36
C ALA A 50 -11.33 7.73 -16.11
N LEU A 51 -11.90 7.88 -14.91
CA LEU A 51 -11.19 7.68 -13.64
C LEU A 51 -10.58 6.27 -13.56
N SER A 52 -11.37 5.26 -13.91
CA SER A 52 -10.94 3.85 -13.87
C SER A 52 -9.79 3.57 -14.83
N LEU A 53 -9.77 4.20 -16.01
CA LEU A 53 -8.69 4.07 -16.98
C LEU A 53 -7.41 4.82 -16.57
N VAL A 54 -7.51 5.94 -15.83
CA VAL A 54 -6.36 6.67 -15.31
C VAL A 54 -5.71 5.98 -14.10
N PHE A 55 -6.52 5.28 -13.31
CA PHE A 55 -6.11 4.66 -12.03
C PHE A 55 -4.83 3.81 -12.11
N PRO A 56 -4.57 2.96 -13.13
CA PRO A 56 -3.35 2.15 -13.21
C PRO A 56 -2.08 2.99 -13.22
N LEU A 57 -2.03 4.11 -13.98
CA LEU A 57 -0.86 4.98 -14.01
C LEU A 57 -0.69 5.76 -12.70
N GLN A 58 -1.79 6.23 -12.12
CA GLN A 58 -1.78 6.89 -10.82
C GLN A 58 -1.27 5.94 -9.72
N ASN A 59 -1.71 4.68 -9.75
CA ASN A 59 -1.23 3.66 -8.82
C ASN A 59 0.25 3.33 -9.01
N LEU A 60 0.74 3.32 -10.26
CA LEU A 60 2.17 3.13 -10.56
C LEU A 60 3.02 4.24 -9.95
N VAL A 61 2.62 5.52 -10.11
CA VAL A 61 3.31 6.66 -9.51
C VAL A 61 3.34 6.53 -7.98
N ASN A 62 2.20 6.21 -7.38
CA ASN A 62 2.11 5.99 -5.93
C ASN A 62 2.97 4.82 -5.47
N ALA A 63 2.99 3.70 -6.20
CA ALA A 63 3.81 2.53 -5.87
C ALA A 63 5.31 2.86 -5.86
N VAL A 64 5.79 3.65 -6.82
CA VAL A 64 7.18 4.10 -6.86
C VAL A 64 7.49 5.00 -5.68
N VAL A 65 6.69 6.05 -5.46
CA VAL A 65 6.91 7.03 -4.39
C VAL A 65 6.85 6.36 -3.00
N ILE A 66 5.88 5.47 -2.76
CA ILE A 66 5.75 4.72 -1.50
C ILE A 66 6.90 3.73 -1.33
N GLY A 67 7.26 2.99 -2.38
CA GLY A 67 8.34 2.01 -2.32
C GLY A 67 9.69 2.64 -1.96
N PHE A 68 10.04 3.76 -2.58
CA PHE A 68 11.26 4.52 -2.21
C PHE A 68 11.17 5.10 -0.80
N ALA A 69 10.01 5.60 -0.39
CA ALA A 69 9.79 6.10 0.95
C ALA A 69 9.93 4.98 2.03
N ILE A 70 9.57 3.72 1.70
CA ILE A 70 9.86 2.55 2.53
C ILE A 70 11.38 2.36 2.70
N GLY A 71 12.15 2.49 1.60
CA GLY A 71 13.60 2.41 1.63
C GLY A 71 14.22 3.49 2.54
N ILE A 72 13.68 4.72 2.50
CA ILE A 72 14.09 5.82 3.37
C ILE A 72 13.79 5.48 4.83
N ASN A 73 12.57 5.01 5.12
CA ASN A 73 12.14 4.63 6.46
C ASN A 73 13.05 3.59 7.10
N ALA A 74 13.28 2.46 6.41
CA ALA A 74 14.09 1.36 6.92
C ALA A 74 15.56 1.79 7.11
N THR A 75 16.14 2.50 6.15
CA THR A 75 17.53 2.98 6.23
C THR A 75 17.73 3.98 7.36
N MET A 76 16.77 4.90 7.51
CA MET A 76 16.81 5.91 8.56
C MET A 76 16.63 5.30 9.95
N ALA A 77 15.66 4.40 10.12
CA ALA A 77 15.44 3.69 11.39
C ALA A 77 16.70 2.91 11.82
N TYR A 78 17.34 2.21 10.87
CA TYR A 78 18.61 1.53 11.11
C TYR A 78 19.71 2.47 11.61
N TYR A 79 19.94 3.61 10.95
CA TYR A 79 20.98 4.55 11.35
C TYR A 79 20.68 5.23 12.69
N LEU A 80 19.42 5.49 13.01
CA LEU A 80 19.01 6.00 14.32
C LEU A 80 19.29 4.98 15.43
N GLY A 81 18.97 3.71 15.20
CA GLY A 81 19.31 2.63 16.14
C GLY A 81 20.81 2.45 16.33
N ALA A 82 21.58 2.55 15.24
CA ALA A 82 23.03 2.48 15.26
C ALA A 82 23.72 3.75 15.83
N GLN A 83 22.96 4.72 16.36
CA GLN A 83 23.45 6.01 16.88
C GLN A 83 24.22 6.85 15.83
N LYS A 84 23.98 6.62 14.54
CA LYS A 84 24.62 7.33 13.42
C LYS A 84 23.75 8.50 12.95
N GLN A 85 23.54 9.49 13.81
CA GLN A 85 22.62 10.60 13.59
C GLN A 85 22.87 11.34 12.26
N GLN A 86 24.12 11.60 11.91
CA GLN A 86 24.47 12.30 10.66
C GLN A 86 24.02 11.52 9.41
N LEU A 87 24.12 10.18 9.44
CA LEU A 87 23.65 9.34 8.33
C LEU A 87 22.12 9.28 8.27
N ALA A 88 21.44 9.32 9.41
CA ALA A 88 19.99 9.43 9.47
C ALA A 88 19.51 10.77 8.87
N ASP A 89 20.14 11.89 9.23
CA ASP A 89 19.83 13.21 8.67
C ASP A 89 20.09 13.29 7.16
N LYS A 90 21.20 12.70 6.69
CA LYS A 90 21.50 12.59 5.26
C LYS A 90 20.48 11.72 4.55
N THR A 91 20.08 10.58 5.15
CA THR A 91 19.06 9.69 4.57
C THR A 91 17.71 10.40 4.41
N ALA A 92 17.28 11.15 5.44
CA ALA A 92 16.04 11.92 5.38
C ALA A 92 16.11 13.01 4.30
N SER A 93 17.21 13.75 4.22
CA SER A 93 17.37 14.87 3.30
C SER A 93 17.52 14.41 1.84
N LEU A 94 18.46 13.48 1.58
CA LEU A 94 18.67 12.91 0.25
C LEU A 94 17.45 12.11 -0.22
N GLY A 95 16.85 11.34 0.68
CA GLY A 95 15.64 10.60 0.41
C GLY A 95 14.48 11.50 -0.01
N MET A 96 14.30 12.63 0.64
CA MET A 96 13.31 13.65 0.27
C MET A 96 13.55 14.15 -1.16
N LEU A 97 14.79 14.53 -1.48
CA LEU A 97 15.14 14.99 -2.83
C LEU A 97 14.85 13.93 -3.89
N LEU A 98 15.31 12.70 -3.65
CA LEU A 98 15.11 11.59 -4.60
C LEU A 98 13.63 11.27 -4.79
N ASN A 99 12.85 11.26 -3.71
CA ASN A 99 11.43 10.95 -3.79
C ASN A 99 10.66 12.03 -4.57
N MET A 100 10.95 13.31 -4.33
CA MET A 100 10.40 14.41 -5.11
C MET A 100 10.81 14.35 -6.58
N LEU A 101 12.07 13.99 -6.88
CA LEU A 101 12.56 13.82 -8.25
C LEU A 101 11.84 12.68 -8.96
N HIS A 102 11.62 11.53 -8.28
CA HIS A 102 10.81 10.44 -8.84
C HIS A 102 9.37 10.91 -9.13
N GLY A 103 8.75 11.64 -8.21
CA GLY A 103 7.43 12.22 -8.41
C GLY A 103 7.38 13.15 -9.63
N LEU A 104 8.38 14.02 -9.78
CA LEU A 104 8.48 14.95 -10.91
C LEU A 104 8.66 14.23 -12.25
N VAL A 105 9.62 13.30 -12.32
CA VAL A 105 9.91 12.56 -13.55
C VAL A 105 8.72 11.72 -13.98
N LEU A 106 8.11 11.00 -13.03
CA LEU A 106 6.93 10.18 -13.31
C LEU A 106 5.72 11.03 -13.71
N ALA A 107 5.51 12.18 -13.07
CA ALA A 107 4.44 13.10 -13.45
C ALA A 107 4.60 13.56 -14.90
N ALA A 108 5.81 14.01 -15.28
CA ALA A 108 6.09 14.45 -16.64
C ALA A 108 5.87 13.33 -17.67
N ILE A 109 6.34 12.11 -17.38
CA ILE A 109 6.13 10.94 -18.25
C ILE A 109 4.62 10.60 -18.33
N CYS A 110 3.92 10.54 -17.21
CA CYS A 110 2.51 10.16 -17.20
C CYS A 110 1.63 11.19 -17.92
N ILE A 111 1.88 12.50 -17.75
CA ILE A 111 1.15 13.55 -18.49
C ILE A 111 1.39 13.37 -19.99
N ALA A 112 2.64 13.18 -20.42
CA ALA A 112 2.97 13.03 -21.84
C ALA A 112 2.36 11.77 -22.48
N VAL A 113 2.30 10.65 -21.75
CA VAL A 113 1.86 9.35 -22.26
C VAL A 113 0.33 9.17 -22.13
N MET A 114 -0.34 9.90 -21.24
CA MET A 114 -1.75 9.67 -20.89
C MET A 114 -2.70 9.68 -22.09
N PRO A 115 -2.64 10.63 -23.04
CA PRO A 115 -3.57 10.63 -24.18
C PRO A 115 -3.43 9.35 -25.04
N VAL A 116 -2.19 8.92 -25.27
CA VAL A 116 -1.91 7.69 -26.04
C VAL A 116 -2.37 6.46 -25.27
N PHE A 117 -2.08 6.41 -23.97
CA PHE A 117 -2.48 5.31 -23.09
C PHE A 117 -4.02 5.13 -23.06
N LEU A 118 -4.77 6.20 -22.87
CA LEU A 118 -6.24 6.14 -22.89
C LEU A 118 -6.78 5.72 -24.27
N GLY A 119 -6.16 6.21 -25.36
CA GLY A 119 -6.52 5.84 -26.72
C GLY A 119 -6.32 4.35 -27.08
N MET A 120 -5.57 3.60 -26.26
CA MET A 120 -5.45 2.14 -26.39
C MET A 120 -6.68 1.40 -25.89
N PHE A 121 -7.45 1.98 -24.97
CA PHE A 121 -8.58 1.33 -24.30
C PHE A 121 -9.93 1.80 -24.82
N THR A 122 -10.03 3.05 -25.29
CA THR A 122 -11.29 3.61 -25.81
C THR A 122 -11.06 4.51 -27.01
N LYS A 123 -12.08 4.62 -27.88
CA LYS A 123 -12.12 5.57 -28.99
C LYS A 123 -13.05 6.75 -28.73
N GLN A 124 -13.71 6.78 -27.58
CA GLN A 124 -14.63 7.84 -27.19
C GLN A 124 -13.83 9.10 -26.77
N VAL A 125 -13.88 10.13 -27.59
CA VAL A 125 -13.13 11.38 -27.38
C VAL A 125 -13.48 12.05 -26.04
N GLY A 126 -14.76 11.96 -25.61
CA GLY A 126 -15.22 12.50 -24.33
C GLY A 126 -14.54 11.85 -23.14
N ILE A 127 -14.44 10.50 -23.12
CA ILE A 127 -13.78 9.74 -22.04
C ILE A 127 -12.28 10.05 -22.02
N ILE A 128 -11.63 10.07 -23.19
CA ILE A 128 -10.21 10.44 -23.29
C ILE A 128 -10.00 11.88 -22.77
N GLY A 129 -10.84 12.81 -23.18
CA GLY A 129 -10.75 14.22 -22.73
C GLY A 129 -10.87 14.36 -21.22
N MET A 130 -11.88 13.70 -20.60
CA MET A 130 -12.06 13.69 -19.15
C MET A 130 -10.88 13.03 -18.41
N GLY A 131 -10.38 11.91 -18.94
CA GLY A 131 -9.21 11.22 -18.36
C GLY A 131 -7.95 12.07 -18.39
N VAL A 132 -7.68 12.79 -19.49
CA VAL A 132 -6.55 13.72 -19.62
C VAL A 132 -6.71 14.88 -18.65
N GLN A 133 -7.88 15.52 -18.61
CA GLN A 133 -8.14 16.64 -17.70
C GLN A 133 -7.94 16.25 -16.22
N TYR A 134 -8.42 15.08 -15.83
CA TYR A 134 -8.22 14.55 -14.47
C TYR A 134 -6.75 14.28 -14.19
N SER A 135 -6.08 13.54 -15.08
CA SER A 135 -4.70 13.11 -14.87
C SER A 135 -3.71 14.28 -14.87
N ASP A 136 -3.88 15.27 -15.73
CA ASP A 136 -3.01 16.44 -15.77
C ASP A 136 -3.01 17.17 -14.43
N ILE A 137 -4.20 17.36 -13.84
CA ILE A 137 -4.32 18.01 -12.53
C ILE A 137 -3.68 17.11 -11.44
N VAL A 138 -4.03 15.83 -11.36
CA VAL A 138 -3.52 14.94 -10.30
C VAL A 138 -2.00 14.82 -10.36
N PHE A 139 -1.40 14.72 -11.56
CA PHE A 139 0.05 14.59 -11.70
C PHE A 139 0.81 15.89 -11.43
N LEU A 140 0.19 17.07 -11.55
CA LEU A 140 0.80 18.31 -11.07
C LEU A 140 1.05 18.29 -9.54
N PHE A 141 0.24 17.57 -8.80
CA PHE A 141 0.42 17.38 -7.35
C PHE A 141 1.34 16.22 -6.98
N ALA A 142 1.93 15.50 -7.94
CA ALA A 142 2.78 14.35 -7.65
C ALA A 142 4.02 14.72 -6.81
N VAL A 143 4.62 15.88 -7.00
CA VAL A 143 5.77 16.36 -6.20
C VAL A 143 5.36 16.67 -4.75
N PRO A 144 4.32 17.48 -4.48
CA PRO A 144 3.80 17.64 -3.12
C PRO A 144 3.41 16.33 -2.45
N ASN A 145 2.77 15.42 -3.18
CA ASN A 145 2.41 14.09 -2.68
C ASN A 145 3.66 13.27 -2.31
N ALA A 146 4.68 13.26 -3.17
CA ALA A 146 5.95 12.59 -2.89
C ALA A 146 6.64 13.15 -1.64
N ALA A 147 6.59 14.47 -1.44
CA ALA A 147 7.11 15.10 -0.23
C ALA A 147 6.29 14.72 1.02
N ALA A 148 4.95 14.71 0.93
CA ALA A 148 4.08 14.30 2.02
C ALA A 148 4.33 12.84 2.45
N LEU A 149 4.39 11.91 1.47
CA LEU A 149 4.67 10.49 1.72
C LEU A 149 6.09 10.27 2.27
N CYS A 150 7.07 11.07 1.85
CA CYS A 150 8.42 11.02 2.43
C CYS A 150 8.41 11.46 3.89
N PHE A 151 7.76 12.60 4.23
CA PHE A 151 7.59 13.02 5.61
C PHE A 151 6.84 11.99 6.45
N GLU A 152 5.79 11.39 5.91
CA GLU A 152 5.07 10.29 6.55
C GLU A 152 6.05 9.20 7.01
N LYS A 153 6.91 8.72 6.10
CA LYS A 153 7.88 7.67 6.40
C LYS A 153 9.01 8.13 7.32
N ILE A 154 9.40 9.40 7.27
CA ILE A 154 10.34 10.00 8.22
C ILE A 154 9.72 10.03 9.63
N PHE A 155 8.47 10.47 9.79
CA PHE A 155 7.79 10.46 11.08
C PHE A 155 7.59 9.05 11.62
N GLN A 156 7.27 8.09 10.75
CA GLN A 156 7.18 6.67 11.11
C GLN A 156 8.54 6.13 11.58
N ALA A 157 9.64 6.46 10.91
CA ALA A 157 10.98 5.99 11.26
C ALA A 157 11.45 6.48 12.65
N VAL A 158 10.98 7.65 13.07
CA VAL A 158 11.25 8.17 14.42
C VAL A 158 10.18 7.76 15.44
N GLY A 159 9.25 6.89 15.10
CA GLY A 159 8.23 6.35 15.99
C GLY A 159 7.03 7.27 16.25
N ARG A 160 6.87 8.35 15.48
CA ARG A 160 5.72 9.28 15.63
C ARG A 160 4.52 8.88 14.78
N MET A 161 4.02 7.65 14.99
CA MET A 161 2.89 7.09 14.21
C MET A 161 1.61 7.91 14.37
N LYS A 162 1.32 8.42 15.57
CA LYS A 162 0.13 9.27 15.79
C LYS A 162 0.19 10.55 14.96
N THR A 163 1.35 11.20 14.88
CA THR A 163 1.52 12.41 14.06
C THR A 163 1.31 12.07 12.58
N SER A 164 1.90 10.95 12.11
CA SER A 164 1.72 10.44 10.77
C SER A 164 0.23 10.20 10.45
N MET A 165 -0.49 9.55 11.36
CA MET A 165 -1.92 9.32 11.25
C MET A 165 -2.70 10.65 11.12
N PHE A 166 -2.49 11.59 12.03
CA PHE A 166 -3.25 12.85 12.02
C PHE A 166 -3.02 13.67 10.76
N CYS A 167 -1.78 13.76 10.26
CA CYS A 167 -1.47 14.50 9.04
C CYS A 167 -2.12 13.84 7.81
N MET A 168 -2.12 12.51 7.74
CA MET A 168 -2.78 11.79 6.66
C MET A 168 -4.31 11.94 6.74
N LEU A 169 -4.90 11.81 7.93
CA LEU A 169 -6.33 12.01 8.13
C LEU A 169 -6.77 13.42 7.73
N LEU A 170 -5.97 14.43 8.04
CA LEU A 170 -6.25 15.81 7.67
C LEU A 170 -6.38 15.95 6.15
N GLY A 171 -5.50 15.31 5.38
CA GLY A 171 -5.59 15.29 3.91
C GLY A 171 -6.83 14.53 3.42
N CYS A 172 -7.11 13.34 3.97
CA CYS A 172 -8.29 12.55 3.59
C CYS A 172 -9.61 13.29 3.88
N VAL A 173 -9.74 13.89 5.05
CA VAL A 173 -10.95 14.67 5.42
C VAL A 173 -11.10 15.89 4.53
N THR A 174 -10.01 16.60 4.23
CA THR A 174 -10.03 17.73 3.30
C THR A 174 -10.54 17.31 1.93
N ASN A 175 -10.04 16.20 1.38
CA ASN A 175 -10.51 15.66 0.10
C ASN A 175 -12.02 15.35 0.15
N ILE A 176 -12.47 14.54 1.12
CA ILE A 176 -13.88 14.15 1.27
C ILE A 176 -14.83 15.38 1.34
N VAL A 177 -14.39 16.46 2.00
CA VAL A 177 -15.17 17.68 2.10
C VAL A 177 -15.16 18.48 0.80
N LEU A 178 -13.99 18.55 0.13
CA LEU A 178 -13.84 19.33 -1.10
C LEU A 178 -14.43 18.64 -2.33
N ASP A 179 -14.50 17.31 -2.36
CA ASP A 179 -15.06 16.57 -3.50
C ASP A 179 -16.46 17.08 -3.89
N PRO A 180 -17.50 17.04 -3.03
CA PRO A 180 -18.81 17.51 -3.43
C PRO A 180 -18.84 19.03 -3.70
N LEU A 181 -18.03 19.83 -3.01
CA LEU A 181 -17.97 21.27 -3.20
C LEU A 181 -17.45 21.65 -4.58
N LEU A 182 -16.36 21.01 -5.04
CA LEU A 182 -15.70 21.32 -6.30
C LEU A 182 -16.32 20.56 -7.48
N ILE A 183 -16.79 19.33 -7.27
CA ILE A 183 -17.44 18.55 -8.33
C ILE A 183 -18.76 19.19 -8.74
N PHE A 184 -19.63 19.48 -7.78
CA PHE A 184 -21.00 19.93 -8.04
C PHE A 184 -21.18 21.44 -7.96
N GLY A 185 -20.17 22.20 -7.52
CA GLY A 185 -20.27 23.67 -7.42
C GLY A 185 -21.16 24.13 -6.28
N ILE A 186 -20.93 23.62 -5.07
CA ILE A 186 -21.75 23.97 -3.91
C ILE A 186 -21.22 25.26 -3.26
N GLY A 187 -22.12 26.19 -2.99
CA GLY A 187 -21.82 27.47 -2.33
C GLY A 187 -21.12 28.46 -3.28
N ILE A 188 -19.90 28.88 -2.93
CA ILE A 188 -19.10 29.83 -3.69
C ILE A 188 -18.23 29.20 -4.78
N PHE A 189 -18.19 27.85 -4.82
CA PHE A 189 -17.31 27.08 -5.72
C PHE A 189 -17.99 26.88 -7.08
N PRO A 190 -17.25 27.00 -8.21
CA PRO A 190 -17.79 26.64 -9.52
C PRO A 190 -17.89 25.10 -9.64
N ALA A 191 -18.88 24.62 -10.40
CA ALA A 191 -18.99 23.22 -10.75
C ALA A 191 -17.88 22.84 -11.73
N MET A 192 -16.92 22.01 -11.28
CA MET A 192 -15.73 21.61 -12.05
C MET A 192 -15.80 20.17 -12.55
N GLY A 193 -16.81 19.40 -12.15
CA GLY A 193 -16.93 17.99 -12.53
C GLY A 193 -15.68 17.17 -12.16
N ILE A 194 -15.17 16.38 -13.12
CA ILE A 194 -14.02 15.50 -12.89
C ILE A 194 -12.71 16.27 -12.54
N GLN A 195 -12.57 17.51 -13.03
CA GLN A 195 -11.44 18.37 -12.65
C GLN A 195 -11.52 18.75 -11.17
N GLY A 196 -12.74 18.93 -10.64
CA GLY A 196 -13.00 19.20 -9.23
C GLY A 196 -12.52 18.05 -8.32
N ALA A 197 -12.80 16.80 -8.70
CA ALA A 197 -12.29 15.62 -7.99
C ALA A 197 -10.75 15.58 -7.99
N ALA A 198 -10.12 15.82 -9.14
CA ALA A 198 -8.67 15.86 -9.24
C ALA A 198 -8.05 16.98 -8.37
N LEU A 199 -8.66 18.15 -8.36
CA LEU A 199 -8.22 19.30 -7.56
C LEU A 199 -8.41 19.04 -6.06
N ALA A 200 -9.54 18.47 -5.64
CA ALA A 200 -9.80 18.09 -4.25
C ALA A 200 -8.74 17.09 -3.73
N THR A 201 -8.40 16.09 -4.55
CA THR A 201 -7.31 15.14 -4.25
C THR A 201 -5.98 15.87 -4.09
N GLY A 202 -5.61 16.76 -5.01
CA GLY A 202 -4.37 17.51 -4.95
C GLY A 202 -4.30 18.45 -3.74
N ILE A 203 -5.38 19.17 -3.42
CA ILE A 203 -5.46 20.03 -2.23
C ILE A 203 -5.34 19.18 -0.96
N GLY A 204 -6.00 18.03 -0.87
CA GLY A 204 -5.87 17.11 0.25
C GLY A 204 -4.40 16.68 0.48
N GLN A 205 -3.66 16.41 -0.59
CA GLN A 205 -2.22 16.07 -0.53
C GLN A 205 -1.37 17.26 -0.02
N ILE A 206 -1.66 18.48 -0.48
CA ILE A 206 -0.99 19.70 0.02
C ILE A 206 -1.31 19.93 1.50
N VAL A 207 -2.56 19.80 1.91
CA VAL A 207 -2.97 19.98 3.31
C VAL A 207 -2.29 18.96 4.20
N SER A 208 -2.16 17.71 3.76
CA SER A 208 -1.37 16.68 4.44
C SER A 208 0.11 17.09 4.56
N LEU A 209 0.71 17.57 3.48
CA LEU A 209 2.10 18.08 3.49
C LEU A 209 2.28 19.24 4.45
N VAL A 210 1.38 20.22 4.43
CA VAL A 210 1.40 21.35 5.36
C VAL A 210 1.27 20.88 6.80
N GLY A 211 0.41 19.89 7.07
CA GLY A 211 0.30 19.23 8.37
C GLY A 211 1.65 18.62 8.83
N TYR A 212 2.34 17.90 7.94
CA TYR A 212 3.67 17.35 8.25
C TYR A 212 4.72 18.44 8.49
N LEU A 213 4.75 19.50 7.66
CA LEU A 213 5.67 20.62 7.83
C LEU A 213 5.40 21.35 9.15
N THR A 214 4.15 21.61 9.47
CA THR A 214 3.76 22.24 10.75
C THR A 214 4.21 21.36 11.93
N ALA A 215 3.95 20.05 11.87
CA ALA A 215 4.39 19.12 12.91
C ALA A 215 5.93 19.04 13.03
N TYR A 216 6.64 19.14 11.90
CA TYR A 216 8.10 19.11 11.83
C TYR A 216 8.72 20.35 12.50
N PHE A 217 8.18 21.53 12.23
CA PHE A 217 8.71 22.79 12.81
C PHE A 217 8.26 23.03 14.26
N TRP A 218 7.03 22.63 14.61
CA TRP A 218 6.48 22.84 15.96
C TRP A 218 7.08 21.88 16.99
N LYS A 219 7.19 20.60 16.63
CA LYS A 219 7.75 19.56 17.51
C LYS A 219 8.94 18.89 16.82
N PRO A 220 10.15 19.44 16.92
CA PRO A 220 11.32 18.91 16.23
C PRO A 220 11.49 17.41 16.43
N ILE A 221 11.78 16.73 15.34
CA ILE A 221 12.13 15.32 15.35
C ILE A 221 13.66 15.16 15.33
N PRO A 222 14.21 14.02 15.80
CA PRO A 222 15.64 13.78 15.78
C PRO A 222 16.26 13.90 14.38
N ALA A 223 15.53 13.46 13.34
CA ALA A 223 16.01 13.53 11.97
C ALA A 223 15.78 14.93 11.36
N LYS A 224 16.87 15.52 10.85
CA LYS A 224 16.83 16.86 10.26
C LYS A 224 16.94 16.80 8.75
N VAL A 225 15.91 17.33 8.07
CA VAL A 225 15.94 17.53 6.61
C VAL A 225 16.65 18.86 6.34
N LYS A 226 17.82 18.82 5.73
CA LYS A 226 18.63 19.99 5.41
C LYS A 226 19.05 19.97 3.95
N VAL A 227 18.93 21.07 3.25
CA VAL A 227 19.35 21.20 1.84
C VAL A 227 20.84 20.86 1.68
N ARG A 228 21.70 21.22 2.64
CA ARG A 228 23.14 20.87 2.63
C ARG A 228 23.39 19.36 2.56
N ASN A 229 22.48 18.54 3.08
CA ASN A 229 22.57 17.07 3.13
C ASN A 229 21.95 16.38 1.90
N MET A 230 21.43 17.12 0.94
CA MET A 230 20.80 16.58 -0.29
C MET A 230 21.82 16.20 -1.36
N LYS A 231 23.12 16.25 -1.06
CA LYS A 231 24.16 15.83 -2.00
C LYS A 231 24.10 14.31 -2.24
N PRO A 232 24.07 13.85 -3.50
CA PRO A 232 24.08 12.42 -3.81
C PRO A 232 25.34 11.73 -3.25
N GLU A 233 25.12 10.72 -2.42
CA GLU A 233 26.16 9.87 -1.88
C GLU A 233 25.90 8.43 -2.34
N LYS A 234 26.80 7.88 -3.15
CA LYS A 234 26.62 6.60 -3.85
C LYS A 234 26.23 5.45 -2.92
N GLN A 235 26.87 5.35 -1.75
CA GLN A 235 26.59 4.27 -0.80
C GLN A 235 25.19 4.41 -0.19
N LEU A 236 24.79 5.62 0.13
CA LEU A 236 23.46 5.90 0.71
C LEU A 236 22.34 5.69 -0.33
N CYS A 237 22.54 6.19 -1.56
CA CYS A 237 21.62 5.91 -2.66
C CYS A 237 21.48 4.39 -2.87
N LYS A 238 22.59 3.65 -2.97
CA LYS A 238 22.57 2.20 -3.15
C LYS A 238 21.75 1.50 -2.06
N LYS A 239 21.88 1.94 -0.81
CA LYS A 239 21.14 1.36 0.32
C LYS A 239 19.63 1.66 0.23
N VAL A 240 19.24 2.90 -0.05
CA VAL A 240 17.82 3.27 -0.20
C VAL A 240 17.20 2.55 -1.41
N TYR A 241 17.88 2.52 -2.55
CA TYR A 241 17.39 1.86 -3.77
C TYR A 241 17.33 0.33 -3.64
N SER A 242 18.24 -0.29 -2.87
CA SER A 242 18.22 -1.75 -2.64
C SER A 242 16.99 -2.23 -1.87
N ILE A 243 16.31 -1.33 -1.18
CA ILE A 243 15.05 -1.59 -0.48
C ILE A 243 13.88 -1.02 -1.29
N GLY A 244 14.02 0.20 -1.81
CA GLY A 244 12.95 0.94 -2.47
C GLY A 244 12.49 0.30 -3.78
N ILE A 245 13.41 -0.15 -4.66
CA ILE A 245 13.04 -0.83 -5.91
C ILE A 245 12.28 -2.13 -5.63
N PRO A 246 12.78 -3.06 -4.79
CA PRO A 246 12.02 -4.24 -4.41
C PRO A 246 10.65 -3.93 -3.81
N ALA A 247 10.55 -2.93 -2.93
CA ALA A 247 9.27 -2.53 -2.34
C ALA A 247 8.30 -1.98 -3.39
N THR A 248 8.77 -1.16 -4.33
CA THR A 248 7.97 -0.67 -5.47
C THR A 248 7.41 -1.83 -6.29
N LEU A 249 8.26 -2.77 -6.68
CA LEU A 249 7.85 -3.95 -7.43
C LEU A 249 6.82 -4.76 -6.65
N SER A 250 7.06 -5.01 -5.37
CA SER A 250 6.13 -5.74 -4.50
C SER A 250 4.74 -5.08 -4.42
N LEU A 251 4.67 -3.76 -4.46
CA LEU A 251 3.41 -2.99 -4.48
C LEU A 251 2.68 -3.08 -5.82
N ALA A 252 3.39 -3.30 -6.94
CA ALA A 252 2.80 -3.41 -8.26
C ALA A 252 2.32 -4.84 -8.60
N LEU A 253 2.95 -5.87 -8.03
CA LEU A 253 2.67 -7.28 -8.33
C LEU A 253 1.20 -7.71 -8.17
N PRO A 254 0.44 -7.26 -7.15
CA PRO A 254 -0.98 -7.63 -7.00
C PRO A 254 -1.84 -7.24 -8.20
N SER A 255 -1.54 -6.12 -8.86
CA SER A 255 -2.29 -5.69 -10.06
C SER A 255 -2.08 -6.65 -11.23
N VAL A 256 -0.86 -7.18 -11.41
CA VAL A 256 -0.55 -8.19 -12.42
C VAL A 256 -1.27 -9.50 -12.11
N GLN A 257 -1.26 -9.92 -10.84
CA GLN A 257 -1.98 -11.10 -10.38
C GLN A 257 -3.47 -11.03 -10.70
N VAL A 258 -4.13 -9.92 -10.32
CA VAL A 258 -5.57 -9.72 -10.56
C VAL A 258 -5.90 -9.79 -12.04
N SER A 259 -5.12 -9.12 -12.88
CA SER A 259 -5.32 -9.11 -14.34
C SER A 259 -5.18 -10.50 -14.95
N ALA A 260 -4.16 -11.25 -14.56
CA ALA A 260 -3.92 -12.59 -15.07
C ALA A 260 -4.99 -13.59 -14.61
N LEU A 261 -5.41 -13.53 -13.33
CA LEU A 261 -6.47 -14.39 -12.81
C LEU A 261 -7.82 -14.07 -13.44
N ASN A 262 -8.12 -12.79 -13.70
CA ASN A 262 -9.32 -12.39 -14.45
C ASN A 262 -9.31 -12.99 -15.87
N ALA A 263 -8.18 -12.96 -16.57
CA ALA A 263 -8.05 -13.54 -17.90
C ALA A 263 -8.30 -15.08 -17.89
N ILE A 264 -7.80 -15.78 -16.86
CA ILE A 264 -8.05 -17.22 -16.70
C ILE A 264 -9.54 -17.49 -16.43
N LEU A 265 -10.19 -16.72 -15.55
CA LEU A 265 -11.57 -16.95 -15.14
C LEU A 265 -12.59 -16.50 -16.20
N ALA A 266 -12.26 -15.47 -17.00
CA ALA A 266 -13.13 -14.97 -18.08
C ALA A 266 -13.45 -16.04 -19.14
N VAL A 267 -12.59 -17.04 -19.30
CA VAL A 267 -12.82 -18.18 -20.21
C VAL A 267 -14.01 -19.04 -19.76
N TYR A 268 -14.32 -19.06 -18.47
CA TYR A 268 -15.40 -19.89 -17.91
C TYR A 268 -16.73 -19.11 -17.85
N SER A 269 -16.79 -17.98 -17.17
CA SER A 269 -17.95 -17.07 -17.22
C SER A 269 -17.65 -15.72 -16.54
N ALA A 270 -18.47 -14.70 -16.86
CA ALA A 270 -18.41 -13.39 -16.20
C ALA A 270 -18.70 -13.46 -14.69
N SER A 271 -19.50 -14.44 -14.24
CA SER A 271 -19.81 -14.63 -12.81
C SER A 271 -18.56 -14.97 -11.99
N TYR A 272 -17.62 -15.74 -12.53
CA TYR A 272 -16.35 -16.04 -11.84
C TYR A 272 -15.44 -14.81 -11.73
N VAL A 273 -15.42 -13.96 -12.75
CA VAL A 273 -14.70 -12.68 -12.73
C VAL A 273 -15.28 -11.74 -11.66
N LEU A 274 -16.62 -11.67 -11.57
CA LEU A 274 -17.30 -10.91 -10.53
C LEU A 274 -16.97 -11.43 -9.12
N VAL A 275 -17.01 -12.77 -8.95
CA VAL A 275 -16.63 -13.41 -7.66
C VAL A 275 -15.21 -13.09 -7.27
N LEU A 276 -14.25 -13.14 -8.20
CA LEU A 276 -12.85 -12.77 -7.93
C LEU A 276 -12.75 -11.30 -7.53
N GLY A 277 -13.45 -10.40 -8.23
CA GLY A 277 -13.49 -8.98 -7.90
C GLY A 277 -14.06 -8.71 -6.50
N ALA A 278 -15.16 -9.38 -6.14
CA ALA A 278 -15.77 -9.30 -4.80
C ALA A 278 -14.79 -9.81 -3.73
N TYR A 279 -14.13 -10.95 -3.99
CA TYR A 279 -13.10 -11.49 -3.11
C TYR A 279 -11.97 -10.48 -2.86
N PHE A 280 -11.39 -9.86 -3.90
CA PHE A 280 -10.31 -8.89 -3.73
C PHE A 280 -10.75 -7.64 -2.95
N LYS A 281 -11.98 -7.19 -3.11
CA LYS A 281 -12.53 -6.08 -2.30
C LYS A 281 -12.63 -6.47 -0.82
N LEU A 282 -13.13 -7.66 -0.50
CA LEU A 282 -13.18 -8.17 0.87
C LEU A 282 -11.78 -8.39 1.46
N GLN A 283 -10.89 -8.99 0.68
CA GLN A 283 -9.49 -9.21 1.07
C GLN A 283 -8.78 -7.90 1.39
N THR A 284 -9.05 -6.82 0.63
CA THR A 284 -8.41 -5.52 0.85
C THR A 284 -8.60 -5.04 2.28
N PHE A 285 -9.80 -5.10 2.86
CA PHE A 285 -10.04 -4.68 4.24
C PHE A 285 -9.25 -5.50 5.25
N LEU A 286 -9.15 -6.81 5.04
CA LEU A 286 -8.40 -7.71 5.90
C LEU A 286 -6.89 -7.43 5.84
N TYR A 287 -6.36 -7.30 4.62
CA TYR A 287 -4.94 -7.07 4.40
C TYR A 287 -4.49 -5.64 4.74
N LEU A 288 -5.36 -4.63 4.62
CA LEU A 288 -5.06 -3.28 5.11
C LEU A 288 -4.77 -3.27 6.60
N THR A 289 -5.54 -4.04 7.39
CA THR A 289 -5.29 -4.19 8.83
C THR A 289 -3.93 -4.84 9.09
N GLY A 290 -3.62 -5.94 8.40
CA GLY A 290 -2.31 -6.60 8.48
C GLY A 290 -1.15 -5.70 8.05
N ASN A 291 -1.32 -4.95 6.96
CA ASN A 291 -0.33 -3.99 6.47
C ASN A 291 -0.12 -2.82 7.44
N GLY A 292 -1.14 -2.40 8.18
CA GLY A 292 -1.01 -1.42 9.27
C GLY A 292 -0.08 -1.91 10.36
N VAL A 293 -0.19 -3.20 10.75
CA VAL A 293 0.73 -3.84 11.70
C VAL A 293 2.16 -3.89 11.13
N VAL A 294 2.32 -4.25 9.87
CA VAL A 294 3.63 -4.26 9.17
C VAL A 294 4.26 -2.86 9.16
N GLN A 295 3.49 -1.81 8.85
CA GLN A 295 4.00 -0.44 8.88
C GLN A 295 4.46 -0.01 10.27
N GLY A 296 3.73 -0.42 11.32
CA GLY A 296 4.14 -0.17 12.71
C GLY A 296 5.39 -0.95 13.12
N MET A 297 5.52 -2.20 12.68
CA MET A 297 6.63 -3.09 13.00
C MET A 297 7.94 -2.67 12.32
N ARG A 298 7.88 -2.25 11.05
CA ARG A 298 9.06 -2.01 10.20
C ARG A 298 10.11 -1.08 10.83
N PRO A 299 9.79 0.13 11.30
CA PRO A 299 10.78 1.00 11.95
C PRO A 299 11.28 0.45 13.28
N LEU A 300 10.47 -0.30 14.03
CA LEU A 300 10.90 -0.95 15.26
C LEU A 300 11.97 -2.02 14.99
N ILE A 301 11.79 -2.83 13.97
CA ILE A 301 12.78 -3.81 13.53
C ILE A 301 14.05 -3.11 13.06
N GLY A 302 13.95 -2.10 12.18
CA GLY A 302 15.10 -1.36 11.67
C GLY A 302 15.91 -0.71 12.78
N TYR A 303 15.25 -0.05 13.72
CA TYR A 303 15.89 0.59 14.86
C TYR A 303 16.63 -0.41 15.78
N ASN A 304 15.93 -1.47 16.21
CA ASN A 304 16.53 -2.45 17.12
C ASN A 304 17.63 -3.28 16.44
N TYR A 305 17.51 -3.54 15.14
CA TYR A 305 18.58 -4.17 14.36
C TYR A 305 19.81 -3.26 14.27
N GLY A 306 19.62 -1.96 14.02
CA GLY A 306 20.70 -0.97 14.04
C GLY A 306 21.37 -0.83 15.41
N ALA A 307 20.62 -0.99 16.50
CA ALA A 307 21.10 -0.96 17.87
C ALA A 307 21.78 -2.28 18.31
N GLY A 308 21.81 -3.33 17.48
CA GLY A 308 22.38 -4.64 17.83
C GLY A 308 21.49 -5.50 18.74
N GLU A 309 20.23 -5.12 18.94
CA GLU A 309 19.28 -5.78 19.85
C GLU A 309 18.54 -6.95 19.16
N SER A 310 19.28 -7.96 18.72
CA SER A 310 18.72 -9.11 17.96
C SER A 310 17.60 -9.85 18.70
N LYS A 311 17.69 -9.95 20.02
CA LYS A 311 16.66 -10.57 20.86
C LYS A 311 15.33 -9.83 20.72
N ARG A 312 15.41 -8.52 20.77
CA ARG A 312 14.23 -7.63 20.68
C ARG A 312 13.64 -7.60 19.26
N VAL A 313 14.47 -7.70 18.23
CA VAL A 313 14.00 -7.89 16.84
C VAL A 313 13.12 -9.14 16.73
N LYS A 314 13.56 -10.27 17.31
CA LYS A 314 12.78 -11.53 17.33
C LYS A 314 11.46 -11.40 18.09
N GLU A 315 11.45 -10.70 19.21
CA GLU A 315 10.24 -10.44 20.01
C GLU A 315 9.25 -9.54 19.27
N ILE A 316 9.73 -8.47 18.61
CA ILE A 316 8.89 -7.57 17.80
C ILE A 316 8.27 -8.35 16.64
N PHE A 317 9.06 -9.16 15.95
CA PHE A 317 8.56 -10.02 14.86
C PHE A 317 7.47 -10.98 15.34
N ARG A 318 7.69 -11.69 16.46
CA ARG A 318 6.69 -12.61 17.03
C ARG A 318 5.40 -11.88 17.44
N SER A 319 5.52 -10.71 18.04
CA SER A 319 4.36 -9.89 18.44
C SER A 319 3.56 -9.43 17.22
N ALA A 320 4.22 -8.97 16.16
CA ALA A 320 3.55 -8.56 14.93
C ALA A 320 2.89 -9.76 14.22
N LEU A 321 3.59 -10.90 14.13
CA LEU A 321 3.03 -12.14 13.58
C LEU A 321 1.77 -12.55 14.33
N PHE A 322 1.80 -12.53 15.65
CA PHE A 322 0.64 -12.86 16.50
C PHE A 322 -0.56 -11.95 16.21
N LEU A 323 -0.34 -10.63 16.10
CA LEU A 323 -1.41 -9.69 15.78
C LEU A 323 -1.98 -9.92 14.38
N ILE A 324 -1.14 -10.19 13.38
CA ILE A 324 -1.59 -10.47 12.01
C ILE A 324 -2.34 -11.80 11.96
N VAL A 325 -1.89 -12.84 12.69
CA VAL A 325 -2.61 -14.12 12.80
C VAL A 325 -4.02 -13.90 13.36
N ILE A 326 -4.18 -13.09 14.41
CA ILE A 326 -5.52 -12.77 14.95
C ILE A 326 -6.42 -12.16 13.87
N VAL A 327 -5.92 -11.18 13.12
CA VAL A 327 -6.67 -10.54 12.03
C VAL A 327 -7.07 -11.57 10.97
N MET A 328 -6.14 -12.45 10.57
CA MET A 328 -6.40 -13.48 9.54
C MET A 328 -7.35 -14.57 10.04
N VAL A 329 -7.29 -14.93 11.32
CA VAL A 329 -8.26 -15.85 11.95
C VAL A 329 -9.67 -15.25 11.91
N ILE A 330 -9.83 -13.98 12.28
CA ILE A 330 -11.13 -13.29 12.20
C ILE A 330 -11.64 -13.29 10.76
N GLY A 331 -10.79 -12.95 9.78
CA GLY A 331 -11.16 -12.98 8.36
C GLY A 331 -11.57 -14.37 7.89
N THR A 332 -10.85 -15.41 8.30
CA THR A 332 -11.18 -16.81 7.98
C THR A 332 -12.55 -17.20 8.57
N ILE A 333 -12.79 -16.89 9.85
CA ILE A 333 -14.07 -17.18 10.51
C ILE A 333 -15.22 -16.49 9.77
N LEU A 334 -15.08 -15.21 9.40
CA LEU A 334 -16.11 -14.47 8.67
C LEU A 334 -16.39 -15.10 7.29
N CYS A 335 -15.35 -15.44 6.52
CA CYS A 335 -15.49 -16.08 5.21
C CYS A 335 -16.08 -17.49 5.29
N MET A 336 -15.86 -18.22 6.40
CA MET A 336 -16.42 -19.55 6.61
C MET A 336 -17.87 -19.50 7.12
N ALA A 337 -18.17 -18.59 8.06
CA ALA A 337 -19.46 -18.52 8.73
C ALA A 337 -20.56 -17.84 7.88
N VAL A 338 -20.23 -16.72 7.24
CA VAL A 338 -21.23 -15.87 6.55
C VAL A 338 -20.86 -15.54 5.08
N PRO A 339 -20.31 -16.47 4.29
CA PRO A 339 -19.81 -16.16 2.94
C PRO A 339 -20.91 -15.67 1.99
N GLN A 340 -22.14 -16.16 2.15
CA GLN A 340 -23.28 -15.74 1.33
C GLN A 340 -23.64 -14.28 1.55
N ALA A 341 -23.66 -13.82 2.82
CA ALA A 341 -23.92 -12.43 3.16
C ALA A 341 -22.80 -11.51 2.60
N LEU A 342 -21.54 -11.93 2.70
CA LEU A 342 -20.41 -11.19 2.19
C LEU A 342 -20.45 -11.01 0.66
N ILE A 343 -20.75 -12.06 -0.09
CA ILE A 343 -20.89 -11.98 -1.55
C ILE A 343 -22.19 -11.25 -1.93
N GLY A 344 -23.27 -11.43 -1.16
CA GLY A 344 -24.54 -10.74 -1.37
C GLY A 344 -24.45 -9.22 -1.31
N LEU A 345 -23.39 -8.65 -0.73
CA LEU A 345 -23.10 -7.21 -0.79
C LEU A 345 -22.77 -6.72 -2.22
N PHE A 346 -22.36 -7.62 -3.11
CA PHE A 346 -21.90 -7.27 -4.47
C PHE A 346 -22.84 -7.74 -5.56
N THR A 347 -23.73 -8.69 -5.29
CA THR A 347 -24.65 -9.24 -6.30
C THR A 347 -25.92 -9.80 -5.65
N GLY A 348 -27.05 -9.67 -6.35
CA GLY A 348 -28.31 -10.32 -5.99
C GLY A 348 -28.54 -11.65 -6.71
N ASN A 349 -27.63 -12.08 -7.62
CA ASN A 349 -27.80 -13.31 -8.38
C ASN A 349 -27.50 -14.55 -7.52
N PRO A 350 -28.49 -15.47 -7.30
CA PRO A 350 -28.32 -16.63 -6.43
C PRO A 350 -27.19 -17.57 -6.86
N GLU A 351 -27.00 -17.75 -8.18
CA GLU A 351 -25.94 -18.60 -8.71
C GLU A 351 -24.56 -18.02 -8.44
N THR A 352 -24.36 -16.71 -8.69
CA THR A 352 -23.12 -16.03 -8.40
C THR A 352 -22.81 -16.03 -6.90
N ILE A 353 -23.83 -15.91 -6.04
CA ILE A 353 -23.68 -16.03 -4.58
C ILE A 353 -23.21 -17.45 -4.21
N ARG A 354 -23.75 -18.49 -4.83
CA ARG A 354 -23.33 -19.87 -4.60
C ARG A 354 -21.87 -20.09 -4.97
N LEU A 355 -21.45 -19.63 -6.16
CA LEU A 355 -20.06 -19.70 -6.62
C LEU A 355 -19.11 -18.91 -5.70
N GLY A 356 -19.51 -17.73 -5.28
CA GLY A 356 -18.74 -16.89 -4.37
C GLY A 356 -18.59 -17.49 -2.97
N ARG A 357 -19.63 -18.21 -2.48
CA ARG A 357 -19.54 -18.96 -1.22
C ARG A 357 -18.45 -20.03 -1.27
N GLU A 358 -18.40 -20.78 -2.36
CA GLU A 358 -17.37 -21.81 -2.54
C GLU A 358 -15.97 -21.18 -2.63
N ALA A 359 -15.83 -20.13 -3.43
CA ALA A 359 -14.59 -19.39 -3.58
C ALA A 359 -14.06 -18.85 -2.25
N LEU A 360 -14.90 -18.13 -1.47
CA LEU A 360 -14.49 -17.57 -0.18
C LEU A 360 -14.04 -18.64 0.81
N ARG A 361 -14.78 -19.75 0.88
CA ARG A 361 -14.41 -20.85 1.78
C ARG A 361 -13.08 -21.50 1.42
N LEU A 362 -12.83 -21.75 0.13
CA LEU A 362 -11.58 -22.36 -0.32
C LEU A 362 -10.39 -21.41 -0.16
N ILE A 363 -10.53 -20.15 -0.56
CA ILE A 363 -9.44 -19.18 -0.51
C ILE A 363 -9.08 -18.86 0.95
N SER A 364 -10.07 -18.71 1.83
CA SER A 364 -9.84 -18.32 3.23
C SER A 364 -9.04 -19.33 4.05
N ILE A 365 -8.91 -20.59 3.61
CA ILE A 365 -8.00 -21.59 4.19
C ILE A 365 -6.55 -21.06 4.22
N GLY A 366 -6.17 -20.28 3.19
CA GLY A 366 -4.84 -19.69 3.07
C GLY A 366 -4.59 -18.47 3.96
N PHE A 367 -5.62 -17.80 4.47
CA PHE A 367 -5.45 -16.51 5.17
C PHE A 367 -4.54 -16.61 6.40
N ILE A 368 -4.79 -17.58 7.30
CA ILE A 368 -4.00 -17.74 8.51
C ILE A 368 -2.53 -17.99 8.17
N VAL A 369 -2.28 -18.83 7.16
CA VAL A 369 -0.93 -19.16 6.72
C VAL A 369 -0.23 -17.97 6.05
N SER A 370 -0.98 -17.14 5.32
CA SER A 370 -0.46 -15.93 4.68
C SER A 370 0.13 -14.91 5.67
N SER A 371 -0.28 -14.96 6.95
CA SER A 371 0.27 -14.10 8.00
C SER A 371 1.80 -14.23 8.11
N VAL A 372 2.34 -15.43 7.86
CA VAL A 372 3.79 -15.67 7.87
C VAL A 372 4.48 -14.89 6.75
N SER A 373 4.02 -15.03 5.50
CA SER A 373 4.61 -14.36 4.34
C SER A 373 4.52 -12.83 4.47
N VAL A 374 3.38 -12.30 4.92
CA VAL A 374 3.14 -10.86 5.12
C VAL A 374 4.08 -10.29 6.19
N THR A 375 4.18 -10.98 7.34
CA THR A 375 5.02 -10.50 8.45
C THR A 375 6.50 -10.59 8.10
N VAL A 376 6.94 -11.70 7.49
CA VAL A 376 8.34 -11.90 7.10
C VAL A 376 8.76 -10.87 6.05
N SER A 377 7.94 -10.65 5.02
CA SER A 377 8.22 -9.64 3.99
C SER A 377 8.42 -8.25 4.59
N GLY A 378 7.51 -7.82 5.49
CA GLY A 378 7.63 -6.54 6.19
C GLY A 378 8.83 -6.45 7.13
N ALA A 379 9.18 -7.54 7.81
CA ALA A 379 10.35 -7.61 8.67
C ALA A 379 11.66 -7.50 7.86
N LEU A 380 11.75 -8.19 6.73
CA LEU A 380 12.90 -8.13 5.83
C LEU A 380 13.10 -6.71 5.26
N GLU A 381 12.02 -6.01 4.92
CA GLU A 381 12.11 -4.58 4.54
C GLU A 381 12.68 -3.74 5.68
N GLY A 382 12.23 -3.96 6.92
CA GLY A 382 12.76 -3.29 8.11
C GLY A 382 14.24 -3.58 8.37
N LEU A 383 14.71 -4.79 8.08
CA LEU A 383 16.12 -5.20 8.15
C LEU A 383 16.96 -4.67 6.98
N GLY A 384 16.34 -4.05 5.98
CA GLY A 384 17.02 -3.61 4.76
C GLY A 384 17.26 -4.74 3.74
N LYS A 385 16.59 -5.88 3.89
CA LYS A 385 16.66 -7.07 3.04
C LYS A 385 15.55 -7.03 1.97
N GLY A 386 15.55 -5.97 1.14
CA GLY A 386 14.49 -5.73 0.16
C GLY A 386 14.41 -6.82 -0.92
N LYS A 387 15.55 -7.39 -1.33
CA LYS A 387 15.58 -8.45 -2.36
C LYS A 387 14.85 -9.70 -1.89
N GLU A 388 15.11 -10.12 -0.66
CA GLU A 388 14.49 -11.28 -0.03
C GLU A 388 12.98 -11.07 0.15
N SER A 389 12.55 -9.86 0.50
CA SER A 389 11.14 -9.47 0.53
C SER A 389 10.48 -9.57 -0.86
N LEU A 390 11.16 -9.10 -1.91
CA LEU A 390 10.67 -9.19 -3.29
C LEU A 390 10.53 -10.65 -3.75
N VAL A 391 11.46 -11.54 -3.39
CA VAL A 391 11.35 -12.96 -3.71
C VAL A 391 10.06 -13.55 -3.15
N ILE A 392 9.72 -13.24 -1.89
CA ILE A 392 8.47 -13.69 -1.27
C ILE A 392 7.26 -13.14 -2.05
N SER A 393 7.29 -11.86 -2.40
CA SER A 393 6.21 -11.23 -3.18
C SER A 393 6.05 -11.84 -4.57
N LEU A 394 7.16 -12.11 -5.27
CA LEU A 394 7.14 -12.78 -6.58
C LEU A 394 6.55 -14.18 -6.51
N LEU A 395 6.95 -14.98 -5.52
CA LEU A 395 6.39 -16.32 -5.31
C LEU A 395 4.88 -16.24 -5.09
N ARG A 396 4.45 -15.32 -4.25
CA ARG A 396 3.07 -15.18 -3.83
C ARG A 396 2.15 -14.66 -4.94
N TYR A 397 2.60 -13.69 -5.72
CA TYR A 397 1.75 -12.99 -6.68
C TYR A 397 1.93 -13.45 -8.13
N ILE A 398 3.04 -14.09 -8.48
CA ILE A 398 3.34 -14.46 -9.87
C ILE A 398 3.78 -15.92 -10.01
N VAL A 399 4.93 -16.27 -9.41
CA VAL A 399 5.68 -17.49 -9.76
C VAL A 399 4.95 -18.77 -9.34
N VAL A 400 4.23 -18.75 -8.24
CA VAL A 400 3.49 -19.91 -7.75
C VAL A 400 2.02 -19.85 -8.17
N ILE A 401 1.35 -18.72 -7.89
CA ILE A 401 -0.10 -18.65 -8.06
C ILE A 401 -0.54 -18.74 -9.52
N LEU A 402 0.14 -18.03 -10.46
CA LEU A 402 -0.32 -18.00 -11.84
C LEU A 402 -0.17 -19.36 -12.55
N PRO A 403 0.98 -20.05 -12.47
CA PRO A 403 1.09 -21.41 -13.03
C PRO A 403 0.12 -22.39 -12.37
N LEU A 404 -0.02 -22.34 -11.03
CA LEU A 404 -0.97 -23.22 -10.33
C LEU A 404 -2.42 -22.93 -10.76
N ALA A 405 -2.83 -21.67 -10.81
CA ALA A 405 -4.17 -21.30 -11.25
C ALA A 405 -4.43 -21.77 -12.68
N PHE A 406 -3.46 -21.60 -13.57
CA PHE A 406 -3.58 -22.07 -14.96
C PHE A 406 -3.70 -23.60 -15.04
N ILE A 407 -2.83 -24.36 -14.38
CA ILE A 407 -2.83 -25.83 -14.40
C ILE A 407 -4.10 -26.36 -13.74
N LEU A 408 -4.41 -25.91 -12.52
CA LEU A 408 -5.56 -26.39 -11.78
C LEU A 408 -6.89 -25.99 -12.44
N SER A 409 -6.94 -24.86 -13.15
CA SER A 409 -8.14 -24.50 -13.93
C SER A 409 -8.41 -25.46 -15.08
N ARG A 410 -7.37 -26.09 -15.66
CA ARG A 410 -7.51 -27.13 -16.70
C ARG A 410 -8.01 -28.47 -16.14
N LEU A 411 -7.69 -28.76 -14.88
CA LEU A 411 -8.07 -30.01 -14.22
C LEU A 411 -9.44 -29.93 -13.52
N PHE A 412 -9.72 -28.80 -12.85
CA PHE A 412 -10.88 -28.61 -11.98
C PHE A 412 -11.75 -27.43 -12.40
N GLN A 413 -11.61 -26.95 -13.64
CA GLN A 413 -12.31 -25.77 -14.16
C GLN A 413 -12.05 -24.52 -13.26
N ALA A 414 -13.01 -23.60 -13.16
CA ALA A 414 -12.86 -22.39 -12.35
C ALA A 414 -12.58 -22.65 -10.87
N ALA A 415 -13.06 -23.76 -10.30
CA ALA A 415 -12.79 -24.15 -8.91
C ALA A 415 -11.28 -24.38 -8.66
N GLY A 416 -10.54 -24.82 -9.68
CA GLY A 416 -9.09 -24.98 -9.60
C GLY A 416 -8.36 -23.68 -9.29
N VAL A 417 -8.85 -22.54 -9.76
CA VAL A 417 -8.26 -21.23 -9.45
C VAL A 417 -8.36 -20.93 -7.95
N TRP A 418 -9.45 -21.28 -7.29
CA TRP A 418 -9.62 -21.06 -5.85
C TRP A 418 -8.66 -21.92 -5.01
N HIS A 419 -8.39 -23.14 -5.48
CA HIS A 419 -7.39 -24.01 -4.85
C HIS A 419 -5.97 -23.43 -5.00
N ALA A 420 -5.65 -22.77 -6.11
CA ALA A 420 -4.33 -22.17 -6.29
C ALA A 420 -3.99 -21.13 -5.21
N PHE A 421 -4.97 -20.41 -4.65
CA PHE A 421 -4.73 -19.40 -3.61
C PHE A 421 -4.15 -20.02 -2.34
N TRP A 422 -4.85 -20.97 -1.71
CA TRP A 422 -4.37 -21.52 -0.44
C TRP A 422 -3.08 -22.34 -0.61
N ILE A 423 -2.91 -23.08 -1.73
CA ILE A 423 -1.66 -23.79 -2.02
C ILE A 423 -0.50 -22.80 -2.12
N THR A 424 -0.70 -21.69 -2.84
CA THR A 424 0.32 -20.62 -2.96
C THR A 424 0.70 -20.06 -1.60
N GLU A 425 -0.26 -19.80 -0.73
CA GLU A 425 0.03 -19.26 0.61
C GLU A 425 0.82 -20.27 1.47
N PHE A 426 0.53 -21.58 1.38
CA PHE A 426 1.33 -22.60 2.06
C PHE A 426 2.77 -22.66 1.53
N VAL A 427 2.96 -22.72 0.21
CA VAL A 427 4.30 -22.74 -0.41
C VAL A 427 5.08 -21.48 -0.04
N SER A 428 4.45 -20.32 -0.18
CA SER A 428 5.05 -19.03 0.15
C SER A 428 5.40 -18.91 1.64
N ALA A 429 4.56 -19.42 2.53
CA ALA A 429 4.82 -19.41 3.96
C ALA A 429 6.01 -20.29 4.35
N VAL A 430 6.13 -21.47 3.75
CA VAL A 430 7.29 -22.36 3.99
C VAL A 430 8.59 -21.67 3.55
N ILE A 431 8.63 -21.13 2.33
CA ILE A 431 9.80 -20.42 1.82
C ILE A 431 10.10 -19.19 2.66
N SER A 432 9.07 -18.40 3.00
CA SER A 432 9.21 -17.23 3.88
C SER A 432 9.79 -17.61 5.24
N TRP A 433 9.34 -18.71 5.83
CA TRP A 433 9.86 -19.19 7.11
C TRP A 433 11.32 -19.62 7.03
N ILE A 434 11.73 -20.26 5.94
CA ILE A 434 13.14 -20.62 5.70
C ILE A 434 14.02 -19.36 5.63
N ILE A 435 13.59 -18.34 4.85
CA ILE A 435 14.29 -17.05 4.76
C ILE A 435 14.32 -16.35 6.12
N CYS A 436 13.19 -16.33 6.83
CA CYS A 436 13.06 -15.75 8.16
C CYS A 436 14.04 -16.40 9.16
N LYS A 437 14.13 -17.72 9.15
CA LYS A 437 15.03 -18.46 10.03
C LYS A 437 16.49 -18.07 9.81
N LYS A 438 16.87 -17.85 8.54
CA LYS A 438 18.22 -17.42 8.16
C LYS A 438 18.51 -15.97 8.52
N GLU A 439 17.58 -15.04 8.26
CA GLU A 439 17.84 -13.61 8.31
C GLU A 439 17.46 -12.94 9.66
N ILE A 440 16.56 -13.55 10.43
CA ILE A 440 16.03 -13.01 11.70
C ILE A 440 16.44 -13.85 12.90
N PHE A 441 16.52 -15.18 12.76
CA PHE A 441 16.71 -16.07 13.89
C PHE A 441 18.15 -16.62 14.01
N GLN A 442 18.99 -16.47 13.01
CA GLN A 442 20.44 -16.64 13.13
C GLN A 442 21.08 -15.33 13.60
#